data_302b67fb1f471a6cb9aed5dbcba05f64
#
_entry.id   302b67fb1f471a6cb9aed5dbcba05f64
#
_cell.length_a   1.000
_cell.length_b   1.000
_cell.length_c   1.000
_cell.angle_alpha   90.00
_cell.angle_beta   90.00
_cell.angle_gamma   90.00
#
_symmetry.space_group_name_H-M   'P 1'
#
loop_
_entity.id
_entity.type
_entity.pdbx_description
1 polymer ?
#
loop_
_entity_poly.entity_id
_entity_poly.type
_entity_poly.pdbx_seq_one_letter_code
_entity_poly.pdbx_strand_id
1 'polypeptide(L)'
;ACIRSMMISAVTGVLTQSIQQVMAKREQLDFKDLVNRKTVLFILTSPVNPALHPFANLVLGAMFRELFEYAESLPGGRIPVPLTAICDDFATGGQIPNFQQHISIFREKGIAAMMLVQSLSQLNSMYGEAASITIQDNTDNIIYMGGNNLDTAEQMSRRINKPLDEVLALPRGQIYLFRSGQKALQMQRYQIFNDPLYQREIAPREAVNAR
;
A
#
# COMPACT_ATOMS: atom_id res chain seq x y z
N ALA A 1 -32.95 -1.95 21.69
CA ALA A 1 -32.63 -3.29 21.18
C ALA A 1 -31.85 -3.21 19.86
N CYS A 2 -32.26 -2.36 18.91
CA CYS A 2 -31.65 -2.28 17.55
C CYS A 2 -30.17 -1.84 17.57
N ILE A 3 -29.82 -0.77 18.28
CA ILE A 3 -28.44 -0.24 18.33
C ILE A 3 -27.49 -1.28 18.94
N ARG A 4 -27.88 -1.93 20.04
CA ARG A 4 -27.08 -2.96 20.67
C ARG A 4 -26.84 -4.17 19.75
N SER A 5 -27.87 -4.59 19.02
CA SER A 5 -27.77 -5.68 18.03
C SER A 5 -26.86 -5.30 16.87
N MET A 6 -26.95 -4.07 16.36
CA MET A 6 -26.06 -3.56 15.30
C MET A 6 -24.60 -3.48 15.77
N MET A 7 -24.37 -2.98 16.99
CA MET A 7 -23.00 -2.95 17.58
C MET A 7 -22.41 -4.34 17.75
N ILE A 8 -23.20 -5.29 18.30
CA ILE A 8 -22.75 -6.68 18.46
C ILE A 8 -22.45 -7.29 17.11
N SER A 9 -23.31 -7.11 16.11
CA SER A 9 -23.09 -7.64 14.75
C SER A 9 -21.84 -7.05 14.08
N ALA A 10 -21.57 -5.75 14.22
CA ALA A 10 -20.40 -5.09 13.68
C ALA A 10 -19.11 -5.60 14.36
N VAL A 11 -19.13 -5.74 15.69
CA VAL A 11 -17.98 -6.23 16.45
C VAL A 11 -17.71 -7.71 16.19
N THR A 12 -18.75 -8.55 16.18
CA THR A 12 -18.60 -10.00 15.93
C THR A 12 -18.20 -10.31 14.50
N GLY A 13 -18.57 -9.45 13.53
CA GLY A 13 -18.13 -9.58 12.14
C GLY A 13 -16.61 -9.38 11.98
N VAL A 14 -16.00 -8.56 12.83
CA VAL A 14 -14.54 -8.32 12.83
C VAL A 14 -13.81 -9.24 13.80
N LEU A 15 -14.33 -9.47 15.00
CA LEU A 15 -13.72 -10.30 16.03
C LEU A 15 -14.04 -11.80 15.84
N THR A 16 -13.56 -12.36 14.76
CA THR A 16 -13.64 -13.83 14.54
C THR A 16 -12.86 -14.58 15.61
N GLN A 17 -13.17 -15.87 15.78
CA GLN A 17 -12.45 -16.73 16.75
C GLN A 17 -10.94 -16.72 16.49
N SER A 18 -10.51 -16.69 15.23
CA SER A 18 -9.10 -16.62 14.85
C SER A 18 -8.43 -15.32 15.33
N ILE A 19 -9.12 -14.17 15.19
CA ILE A 19 -8.61 -12.89 15.67
C ILE A 19 -8.54 -12.86 17.19
N GLN A 20 -9.57 -13.39 17.88
CA GLN A 20 -9.56 -13.52 19.35
C GLN A 20 -8.38 -14.38 19.83
N GLN A 21 -8.07 -15.47 19.14
CA GLN A 21 -6.90 -16.31 19.45
C GLN A 21 -5.58 -15.58 19.26
N VAL A 22 -5.46 -14.76 18.21
CA VAL A 22 -4.26 -13.92 18.00
C VAL A 22 -4.14 -12.86 19.09
N MET A 23 -5.23 -12.17 19.42
CA MET A 23 -5.24 -11.13 20.46
C MET A 23 -5.02 -11.70 21.88
N ALA A 24 -5.37 -12.96 22.12
CA ALA A 24 -5.16 -13.62 23.41
C ALA A 24 -3.71 -14.08 23.63
N LYS A 25 -2.84 -14.03 22.61
CA LYS A 25 -1.43 -14.35 22.78
C LYS A 25 -0.73 -13.31 23.63
N ARG A 26 0.15 -13.76 24.53
CA ARG A 26 0.93 -12.88 25.41
C ARG A 26 2.09 -12.18 24.69
N GLU A 27 2.54 -12.75 23.58
CA GLU A 27 3.57 -12.14 22.73
C GLU A 27 2.94 -10.97 21.96
N GLN A 28 3.37 -9.77 22.29
CA GLN A 28 2.95 -8.55 21.59
C GLN A 28 4.02 -8.14 20.59
N LEU A 29 3.58 -7.73 19.41
CA LEU A 29 4.45 -7.10 18.42
C LEU A 29 4.68 -5.65 18.85
N ASP A 30 5.91 -5.32 19.23
CA ASP A 30 6.32 -3.92 19.42
C ASP A 30 6.74 -3.36 18.06
N PHE A 31 5.98 -2.42 17.54
CA PHE A 31 6.28 -1.81 16.24
C PHE A 31 7.56 -0.99 16.24
N LYS A 32 8.05 -0.53 17.40
CA LYS A 32 9.34 0.17 17.52
C LYS A 32 10.51 -0.73 17.13
N ASP A 33 10.39 -2.04 17.35
CA ASP A 33 11.43 -2.99 16.94
C ASP A 33 11.63 -3.04 15.43
N LEU A 34 10.59 -2.71 14.62
CA LEU A 34 10.70 -2.65 13.17
C LEU A 34 11.64 -1.55 12.69
N VAL A 35 11.81 -0.50 13.49
CA VAL A 35 12.54 0.71 13.12
C VAL A 35 13.80 0.95 13.96
N ASN A 36 14.06 0.12 14.97
CA ASN A 36 15.30 0.15 15.76
C ASN A 36 16.40 -0.74 15.16
N ARG A 37 16.04 -1.66 14.27
CA ARG A 37 16.95 -2.54 13.52
C ARG A 37 16.39 -2.84 12.14
N LYS A 38 17.24 -3.30 11.21
CA LYS A 38 16.79 -3.73 9.88
C LYS A 38 15.89 -4.97 10.02
N THR A 39 14.60 -4.79 9.79
CA THR A 39 13.56 -5.81 9.98
C THR A 39 12.62 -5.80 8.78
N VAL A 40 12.05 -6.94 8.45
CA VAL A 40 10.98 -7.07 7.46
C VAL A 40 9.77 -7.71 8.15
N LEU A 41 8.62 -7.04 8.08
CA LEU A 41 7.33 -7.55 8.52
C LEU A 41 6.48 -7.90 7.30
N PHE A 42 6.03 -9.14 7.19
CA PHE A 42 5.05 -9.56 6.20
C PHE A 42 3.67 -9.67 6.84
N ILE A 43 2.70 -8.94 6.30
CA ILE A 43 1.28 -9.04 6.67
C ILE A 43 0.56 -9.68 5.49
N LEU A 44 0.17 -10.95 5.65
CA LEU A 44 -0.50 -11.72 4.62
C LEU A 44 -2.00 -11.74 4.90
N THR A 45 -2.80 -11.32 3.93
CA THR A 45 -4.26 -11.39 3.97
C THR A 45 -4.74 -12.40 2.93
N SER A 46 -5.81 -13.14 3.28
CA SER A 46 -6.38 -14.11 2.35
C SER A 46 -7.40 -13.43 1.42
N PRO A 47 -7.27 -13.56 0.10
CA PRO A 47 -8.28 -13.06 -0.83
C PRO A 47 -9.60 -13.83 -0.72
N VAL A 48 -9.56 -15.07 -0.23
CA VAL A 48 -10.73 -15.92 -0.03
C VAL A 48 -11.50 -15.57 1.26
N ASN A 49 -10.82 -14.97 2.24
CA ASN A 49 -11.45 -14.57 3.50
C ASN A 49 -11.31 -13.05 3.71
N PRO A 50 -12.17 -12.25 3.08
CA PRO A 50 -12.09 -10.78 3.16
C PRO A 50 -12.39 -10.23 4.56
N ALA A 51 -12.96 -11.02 5.46
CA ALA A 51 -13.27 -10.60 6.83
C ALA A 51 -12.03 -10.22 7.66
N LEU A 52 -10.84 -10.68 7.26
CA LEU A 52 -9.58 -10.36 7.94
C LEU A 52 -8.93 -9.05 7.46
N HIS A 53 -9.32 -8.52 6.30
CA HIS A 53 -8.76 -7.29 5.76
C HIS A 53 -8.96 -6.07 6.68
N PRO A 54 -10.16 -5.81 7.25
CA PRO A 54 -10.34 -4.70 8.18
C PRO A 54 -9.42 -4.80 9.41
N PHE A 55 -9.18 -6.02 9.89
CA PHE A 55 -8.25 -6.23 11.01
C PHE A 55 -6.81 -5.89 10.64
N ALA A 56 -6.33 -6.37 9.49
CA ALA A 56 -5.00 -6.03 9.00
C ALA A 56 -4.83 -4.50 8.81
N ASN A 57 -5.84 -3.83 8.29
CA ASN A 57 -5.84 -2.38 8.11
C ASN A 57 -5.85 -1.62 9.45
N LEU A 58 -6.54 -2.13 10.47
CA LEU A 58 -6.48 -1.59 11.83
C LEU A 58 -5.08 -1.73 12.43
N VAL A 59 -4.43 -2.88 12.23
CA VAL A 59 -3.04 -3.12 12.68
C VAL A 59 -2.09 -2.14 11.99
N LEU A 60 -2.22 -1.94 10.68
CA LEU A 60 -1.40 -0.96 9.94
C LEU A 60 -1.64 0.47 10.43
N GLY A 61 -2.89 0.87 10.65
CA GLY A 61 -3.22 2.19 11.19
C GLY A 61 -2.66 2.40 12.61
N ALA A 62 -2.70 1.37 13.45
CA ALA A 62 -2.12 1.39 14.79
C ALA A 62 -0.59 1.47 14.73
N MET A 63 0.04 0.71 13.84
CA MET A 63 1.48 0.74 13.61
C MET A 63 1.96 2.15 13.22
N PHE A 64 1.33 2.78 12.23
CA PHE A 64 1.74 4.12 11.82
C PHE A 64 1.61 5.12 12.96
N ARG A 65 0.50 5.10 13.70
CA ARG A 65 0.31 5.99 14.85
C ARG A 65 1.39 5.79 15.90
N GLU A 66 1.68 4.55 16.29
CA GLU A 66 2.71 4.24 17.30
C GLU A 66 4.11 4.67 16.83
N LEU A 67 4.42 4.47 15.54
CA LEU A 67 5.69 4.92 14.97
C LEU A 67 5.81 6.45 14.92
N PHE A 68 4.71 7.18 14.72
CA PHE A 68 4.72 8.65 14.80
C PHE A 68 4.98 9.13 16.21
N GLU A 69 4.26 8.59 17.20
CA GLU A 69 4.47 8.89 18.61
C GLU A 69 5.91 8.58 19.03
N TYR A 70 6.44 7.45 18.57
CA TYR A 70 7.83 7.08 18.82
C TYR A 70 8.81 8.06 18.16
N ALA A 71 8.61 8.40 16.88
CA ALA A 71 9.45 9.38 16.18
C ALA A 71 9.46 10.72 16.90
N GLU A 72 8.31 11.20 17.39
CA GLU A 72 8.20 12.46 18.17
C GLU A 72 8.96 12.42 19.49
N SER A 73 9.08 11.25 20.11
CA SER A 73 9.86 11.07 21.33
C SER A 73 11.38 11.08 21.12
N LEU A 74 11.83 11.00 19.86
CA LEU A 74 13.24 10.93 19.51
C LEU A 74 13.83 12.30 19.13
N PRO A 75 15.12 12.54 19.38
CA PRO A 75 15.81 13.72 18.88
C PRO A 75 15.73 13.79 17.34
N GLY A 76 15.20 14.90 16.81
CA GLY A 76 15.02 15.10 15.37
C GLY A 76 13.68 14.62 14.80
N GLY A 77 12.78 14.03 15.62
CA GLY A 77 11.40 13.74 15.24
C GLY A 77 11.23 12.65 14.18
N ARG A 78 12.22 11.77 14.02
CA ARG A 78 12.27 10.71 12.98
C ARG A 78 12.60 9.35 13.56
N ILE A 79 12.09 8.30 12.93
CA ILE A 79 12.46 6.91 13.25
C ILE A 79 13.93 6.63 12.89
N PRO A 80 14.65 5.79 13.67
CA PRO A 80 16.08 5.54 13.48
C PRO A 80 16.41 4.85 12.15
N VAL A 81 15.67 3.81 11.80
CA VAL A 81 15.80 3.10 10.52
C VAL A 81 14.59 3.45 9.65
N PRO A 82 14.81 4.03 8.45
CA PRO A 82 13.69 4.37 7.56
C PRO A 82 12.81 3.14 7.25
N LEU A 83 11.50 3.32 7.29
CA LEU A 83 10.50 2.31 6.98
C LEU A 83 9.93 2.53 5.58
N THR A 84 9.83 1.46 4.80
CA THR A 84 9.05 1.46 3.55
C THR A 84 7.88 0.49 3.69
N ALA A 85 6.66 1.00 3.65
CA ALA A 85 5.45 0.20 3.59
C ALA A 85 5.12 -0.11 2.12
N ILE A 86 5.15 -1.39 1.75
CA ILE A 86 4.74 -1.84 0.40
C ILE A 86 3.35 -2.44 0.55
N CYS A 87 2.36 -1.77 -0.05
CA CYS A 87 0.95 -2.13 0.03
C CYS A 87 0.50 -2.65 -1.34
N ASP A 88 0.51 -3.97 -1.49
CA ASP A 88 -0.03 -4.63 -2.68
C ASP A 88 -1.56 -4.60 -2.62
N ASP A 89 -2.22 -4.44 -3.78
CA ASP A 89 -3.67 -4.29 -3.87
C ASP A 89 -4.25 -3.27 -2.87
N PHE A 90 -3.58 -2.12 -2.71
CA PHE A 90 -3.85 -1.11 -1.68
C PHE A 90 -5.31 -0.68 -1.57
N ALA A 91 -6.04 -0.62 -2.68
CA ALA A 91 -7.44 -0.22 -2.72
C ALA A 91 -8.42 -1.40 -2.63
N THR A 92 -7.99 -2.55 -2.09
CA THR A 92 -8.84 -3.72 -1.83
C THR A 92 -8.98 -3.98 -0.34
N GLY A 93 -10.12 -4.55 0.08
CA GLY A 93 -10.30 -5.04 1.44
C GLY A 93 -10.56 -4.00 2.54
N GLY A 94 -10.68 -2.72 2.20
CA GLY A 94 -11.02 -1.65 3.15
C GLY A 94 -9.94 -0.57 3.29
N GLN A 95 -10.28 0.49 4.01
CA GLN A 95 -9.36 1.60 4.25
C GLN A 95 -8.41 1.31 5.41
N ILE A 96 -7.15 1.73 5.29
CA ILE A 96 -6.28 1.91 6.46
C ILE A 96 -6.77 3.18 7.17
N PRO A 97 -7.11 3.11 8.46
CA PRO A 97 -7.63 4.27 9.19
C PRO A 97 -6.69 5.47 9.11
N ASN A 98 -7.25 6.63 8.80
CA ASN A 98 -6.55 7.93 8.73
C ASN A 98 -5.37 7.97 7.74
N PHE A 99 -5.33 7.08 6.75
CA PHE A 99 -4.17 6.97 5.85
C PHE A 99 -3.86 8.26 5.09
N GLN A 100 -4.89 9.02 4.67
CA GLN A 100 -4.72 10.29 3.99
C GLN A 100 -4.03 11.36 4.87
N GLN A 101 -4.22 11.30 6.19
CA GLN A 101 -3.49 12.16 7.14
C GLN A 101 -2.07 11.60 7.38
N HIS A 102 -1.95 10.29 7.52
CA HIS A 102 -0.67 9.64 7.77
C HIS A 102 0.34 9.87 6.64
N ILE A 103 -0.08 9.72 5.37
CA ILE A 103 0.81 9.86 4.22
C ILE A 103 1.41 11.28 4.10
N SER A 104 0.69 12.31 4.55
CA SER A 104 1.17 13.69 4.48
C SER A 104 2.37 13.96 5.41
N ILE A 105 2.54 13.16 6.46
CA ILE A 105 3.64 13.30 7.44
C ILE A 105 4.70 12.19 7.32
N PHE A 106 4.50 11.18 6.50
CA PHE A 106 5.42 10.05 6.35
C PHE A 106 6.86 10.48 6.10
N ARG A 107 7.07 11.39 5.14
CA ARG A 107 8.41 11.86 4.78
C ARG A 107 9.14 12.52 5.96
N GLU A 108 8.44 13.31 6.75
CA GLU A 108 8.98 13.94 7.95
C GLU A 108 9.42 12.88 8.96
N LYS A 109 8.62 11.87 9.20
CA LYS A 109 8.88 10.81 10.17
C LYS A 109 9.88 9.75 9.68
N GLY A 110 10.31 9.79 8.42
CA GLY A 110 11.24 8.82 7.83
C GLY A 110 10.54 7.57 7.28
N ILE A 111 9.24 7.69 6.96
CA ILE A 111 8.43 6.61 6.41
C ILE A 111 8.18 6.90 4.92
N ALA A 112 8.17 5.86 4.10
CA ALA A 112 7.75 5.88 2.71
C ALA A 112 6.63 4.84 2.49
N ALA A 113 5.76 5.10 1.53
CA ALA A 113 4.76 4.13 1.09
C ALA A 113 4.88 3.88 -0.41
N MET A 114 4.78 2.62 -0.80
CA MET A 114 4.56 2.18 -2.17
C MET A 114 3.18 1.54 -2.23
N MET A 115 2.28 2.14 -2.97
CA MET A 115 0.90 1.68 -3.10
C MET A 115 0.68 1.16 -4.51
N LEU A 116 0.29 -0.11 -4.63
CA LEU A 116 -0.08 -0.70 -5.90
C LEU A 116 -1.62 -0.69 -6.00
N VAL A 117 -2.14 -0.04 -7.02
CA VAL A 117 -3.58 0.07 -7.28
C VAL A 117 -3.89 -0.38 -8.71
N GLN A 118 -5.02 -1.00 -8.91
CA GLN A 118 -5.45 -1.44 -10.24
C GLN A 118 -5.98 -0.26 -11.06
N SER A 119 -6.60 0.72 -10.42
CA SER A 119 -7.09 1.95 -11.04
C SER A 119 -7.27 3.07 -10.01
N LEU A 120 -7.27 4.31 -10.46
CA LEU A 120 -7.61 5.46 -9.63
C LEU A 120 -9.11 5.48 -9.27
N SER A 121 -9.97 4.95 -10.13
CA SER A 121 -11.40 4.79 -9.82
C SER A 121 -11.62 3.86 -8.62
N GLN A 122 -10.83 2.80 -8.49
CA GLN A 122 -10.88 1.90 -7.33
C GLN A 122 -10.42 2.62 -6.06
N LEU A 123 -9.34 3.41 -6.14
CA LEU A 123 -8.88 4.23 -5.03
C LEU A 123 -9.94 5.25 -4.59
N ASN A 124 -10.61 5.92 -5.56
CA ASN A 124 -11.71 6.85 -5.30
C ASN A 124 -12.91 6.15 -4.63
N SER A 125 -13.27 4.97 -5.11
CA SER A 125 -14.36 4.18 -4.53
C SER A 125 -14.07 3.78 -3.08
N MET A 126 -12.81 3.47 -2.77
CA MET A 126 -12.41 3.02 -1.44
C MET A 126 -12.27 4.17 -0.43
N TYR A 127 -11.59 5.26 -0.79
CA TYR A 127 -11.25 6.34 0.13
C TYR A 127 -12.14 7.58 -0.01
N GLY A 128 -12.95 7.65 -1.08
CA GLY A 128 -13.63 8.85 -1.51
C GLY A 128 -12.71 9.76 -2.34
N GLU A 129 -13.29 10.60 -3.20
CA GLU A 129 -12.55 11.42 -4.15
C GLU A 129 -11.54 12.36 -3.47
N ALA A 130 -11.95 13.09 -2.46
CA ALA A 130 -11.09 14.06 -1.76
C ALA A 130 -9.88 13.40 -1.09
N ALA A 131 -10.09 12.27 -0.39
CA ALA A 131 -8.98 11.56 0.26
C ALA A 131 -8.07 10.87 -0.78
N SER A 132 -8.63 10.36 -1.87
CA SER A 132 -7.85 9.79 -2.98
C SER A 132 -6.94 10.83 -3.64
N ILE A 133 -7.43 12.05 -3.86
CA ILE A 133 -6.61 13.17 -4.37
C ILE A 133 -5.49 13.47 -3.37
N THR A 134 -5.80 13.59 -2.08
CA THR A 134 -4.79 13.82 -1.04
C THR A 134 -3.70 12.74 -1.03
N ILE A 135 -4.09 11.46 -1.17
CA ILE A 135 -3.13 10.35 -1.25
C ILE A 135 -2.23 10.48 -2.48
N GLN A 136 -2.81 10.78 -3.65
CA GLN A 136 -2.06 10.98 -4.89
C GLN A 136 -1.09 12.16 -4.82
N ASP A 137 -1.53 13.29 -4.26
CA ASP A 137 -0.73 14.52 -4.16
C ASP A 137 0.45 14.38 -3.19
N ASN A 138 0.38 13.44 -2.26
CA ASN A 138 1.48 13.09 -1.36
C ASN A 138 2.41 12.00 -1.93
N THR A 139 2.25 11.62 -3.21
CA THR A 139 3.18 10.72 -3.90
C THR A 139 4.12 11.48 -4.83
N ASP A 140 5.43 11.41 -4.56
CA ASP A 140 6.46 12.05 -5.40
C ASP A 140 6.62 11.35 -6.76
N ASN A 141 6.32 10.07 -6.82
CA ASN A 141 6.49 9.25 -8.02
C ASN A 141 5.21 8.47 -8.31
N ILE A 142 4.74 8.50 -9.55
CA ILE A 142 3.65 7.66 -10.04
C ILE A 142 4.18 6.85 -11.22
N ILE A 143 3.99 5.53 -11.17
CA ILE A 143 4.32 4.62 -12.26
C ILE A 143 3.02 4.12 -12.87
N TYR A 144 2.77 4.48 -14.13
CA TYR A 144 1.62 3.99 -14.88
C TYR A 144 2.06 2.88 -15.83
N MET A 145 1.47 1.70 -15.69
CA MET A 145 1.83 0.50 -16.43
C MET A 145 0.86 0.17 -17.57
N GLY A 146 -0.03 1.11 -17.93
CA GLY A 146 -1.14 0.86 -18.83
C GLY A 146 -2.36 0.27 -18.12
N GLY A 147 -3.46 0.16 -18.83
CA GLY A 147 -4.72 -0.41 -18.33
C GLY A 147 -5.90 0.05 -19.15
N ASN A 148 -7.06 -0.62 -18.96
CA ASN A 148 -8.29 -0.37 -19.73
C ASN A 148 -9.27 0.58 -19.01
N ASN A 149 -8.94 1.07 -17.81
CA ASN A 149 -9.80 1.99 -17.06
C ASN A 149 -9.69 3.38 -17.67
N LEU A 150 -10.79 3.87 -18.24
CA LEU A 150 -10.83 5.17 -18.96
C LEU A 150 -10.52 6.33 -18.03
N ASP A 151 -11.11 6.39 -16.84
CA ASP A 151 -10.89 7.52 -15.92
C ASP A 151 -9.41 7.63 -15.53
N THR A 152 -8.75 6.50 -15.29
CA THR A 152 -7.31 6.45 -15.01
C THR A 152 -6.51 6.89 -16.24
N ALA A 153 -6.86 6.38 -17.42
CA ALA A 153 -6.16 6.73 -18.67
C ALA A 153 -6.33 8.21 -19.02
N GLU A 154 -7.51 8.80 -18.81
CA GLU A 154 -7.74 10.24 -19.00
C GLU A 154 -6.89 11.10 -18.06
N GLN A 155 -6.82 10.73 -16.77
CA GLN A 155 -5.97 11.44 -15.82
C GLN A 155 -4.50 11.35 -16.22
N MET A 156 -4.05 10.18 -16.66
CA MET A 156 -2.67 10.01 -17.15
C MET A 156 -2.42 10.77 -18.44
N SER A 157 -3.36 10.75 -19.39
CA SER A 157 -3.30 11.53 -20.65
C SER A 157 -3.05 13.01 -20.38
N ARG A 158 -3.79 13.61 -19.46
CA ARG A 158 -3.61 15.01 -19.03
C ARG A 158 -2.23 15.24 -18.40
N ARG A 159 -1.76 14.33 -17.56
CA ARG A 159 -0.43 14.44 -16.89
C ARG A 159 0.73 14.29 -17.88
N ILE A 160 0.59 13.45 -18.90
CA ILE A 160 1.61 13.19 -19.92
C ILE A 160 1.56 14.26 -21.04
N ASN A 161 0.43 14.93 -21.18
CA ASN A 161 0.08 15.79 -22.32
C ASN A 161 0.13 15.01 -23.65
N LYS A 162 -0.50 13.83 -23.68
CA LYS A 162 -0.66 12.98 -24.87
C LYS A 162 -2.13 12.64 -25.10
N PRO A 163 -2.53 12.36 -26.35
CA PRO A 163 -3.87 11.88 -26.65
C PRO A 163 -4.23 10.62 -25.87
N LEU A 164 -5.52 10.49 -25.53
CA LEU A 164 -6.01 9.36 -24.73
C LEU A 164 -5.77 8.01 -25.41
N ASP A 165 -5.93 7.94 -26.72
CA ASP A 165 -5.70 6.75 -27.53
C ASP A 165 -4.24 6.26 -27.47
N GLU A 166 -3.27 7.19 -27.46
CA GLU A 166 -1.86 6.82 -27.23
C GLU A 166 -1.62 6.22 -25.85
N VAL A 167 -2.29 6.74 -24.82
CA VAL A 167 -2.16 6.26 -23.44
C VAL A 167 -2.80 4.89 -23.28
N LEU A 168 -3.97 4.67 -23.89
CA LEU A 168 -4.65 3.38 -23.91
C LEU A 168 -3.87 2.33 -24.74
N ALA A 169 -3.18 2.77 -25.80
CA ALA A 169 -2.37 1.91 -26.65
C ALA A 169 -0.94 1.68 -26.12
N LEU A 170 -0.64 2.03 -24.85
CA LEU A 170 0.69 1.82 -24.27
C LEU A 170 1.12 0.36 -24.42
N PRO A 171 2.23 0.07 -25.14
CA PRO A 171 2.66 -1.30 -25.38
C PRO A 171 3.00 -2.05 -24.09
N ARG A 172 2.74 -3.34 -24.07
CA ARG A 172 3.12 -4.20 -22.93
C ARG A 172 4.62 -4.09 -22.65
N GLY A 173 4.97 -3.95 -21.37
CA GLY A 173 6.36 -3.78 -20.96
C GLY A 173 6.86 -2.36 -20.99
N GLN A 174 6.08 -1.40 -21.48
CA GLN A 174 6.36 0.01 -21.33
C GLN A 174 5.60 0.62 -20.15
N ILE A 175 6.14 1.68 -19.60
CA ILE A 175 5.59 2.43 -18.46
C ILE A 175 5.76 3.92 -18.67
N TYR A 176 4.91 4.71 -18.03
CA TYR A 176 5.17 6.12 -17.80
C TYR A 176 5.57 6.34 -16.34
N LEU A 177 6.69 7.00 -16.13
CA LEU A 177 7.14 7.47 -14.82
C LEU A 177 6.88 8.96 -14.70
N PHE A 178 6.09 9.33 -13.72
CA PHE A 178 5.86 10.71 -13.29
C PHE A 178 6.69 10.97 -12.05
N ARG A 179 7.39 12.07 -12.04
CA ARG A 179 8.17 12.53 -10.91
C ARG A 179 7.85 13.99 -10.67
N SER A 180 7.64 14.38 -9.43
CA SER A 180 7.35 15.76 -9.06
C SER A 180 8.40 16.71 -9.66
N GLY A 181 7.96 17.79 -10.32
CA GLY A 181 8.81 18.79 -10.96
C GLY A 181 9.52 18.33 -12.24
N GLN A 182 9.20 17.17 -12.80
CA GLN A 182 9.81 16.66 -14.05
C GLN A 182 8.76 16.31 -15.08
N LYS A 183 9.17 16.31 -16.36
CA LYS A 183 8.33 15.77 -17.44
C LYS A 183 8.19 14.27 -17.29
N ALA A 184 7.02 13.74 -17.64
CA ALA A 184 6.78 12.30 -17.67
C ALA A 184 7.79 11.60 -18.61
N LEU A 185 8.34 10.49 -18.15
CA LEU A 185 9.29 9.67 -18.91
C LEU A 185 8.60 8.37 -19.34
N GLN A 186 8.67 8.06 -20.63
CA GLN A 186 8.28 6.75 -21.14
C GLN A 186 9.50 5.83 -21.08
N MET A 187 9.35 4.65 -20.49
CA MET A 187 10.46 3.75 -20.20
C MET A 187 10.06 2.30 -20.45
N GLN A 188 11.04 1.43 -20.64
CA GLN A 188 10.84 -0.02 -20.57
C GLN A 188 10.75 -0.45 -19.11
N ARG A 189 9.75 -1.29 -18.83
CA ARG A 189 9.63 -1.94 -17.51
C ARG A 189 10.83 -2.87 -17.30
N TYR A 190 11.42 -2.81 -16.13
CA TYR A 190 12.48 -3.73 -15.75
C TYR A 190 11.98 -5.19 -15.80
N GLN A 191 12.75 -6.04 -16.45
CA GLN A 191 12.44 -7.46 -16.60
C GLN A 191 13.08 -8.23 -15.44
N ILE A 192 12.34 -8.40 -14.35
CA ILE A 192 12.84 -9.03 -13.13
C ILE A 192 13.39 -10.45 -13.37
N PHE A 193 12.82 -11.18 -14.32
CA PHE A 193 13.29 -12.53 -14.67
C PHE A 193 14.70 -12.55 -15.24
N ASN A 194 15.19 -11.44 -15.75
CA ASN A 194 16.56 -11.28 -16.26
C ASN A 194 17.53 -10.75 -15.17
N ASP A 195 17.01 -10.45 -13.96
CA ASP A 195 17.83 -9.97 -12.86
C ASP A 195 18.77 -11.08 -12.36
N PRO A 196 20.09 -10.82 -12.21
CA PRO A 196 21.02 -11.81 -11.73
C PRO A 196 20.71 -12.37 -10.34
N LEU A 197 20.15 -11.53 -9.47
CA LEU A 197 19.73 -11.95 -8.12
C LEU A 197 18.53 -12.88 -8.17
N TYR A 198 17.51 -12.54 -9.01
CA TYR A 198 16.36 -13.39 -9.24
C TYR A 198 16.79 -14.77 -9.77
N GLN A 199 17.64 -14.79 -10.80
CA GLN A 199 18.12 -16.03 -11.41
C GLN A 199 18.91 -16.89 -10.43
N ARG A 200 19.70 -16.28 -9.54
CA ARG A 200 20.52 -16.99 -8.57
C ARG A 200 19.72 -17.52 -7.38
N GLU A 201 18.77 -16.76 -6.87
CA GLU A 201 18.20 -17.04 -5.55
C GLU A 201 16.71 -17.46 -5.61
N ILE A 202 15.95 -17.00 -6.61
CA ILE A 202 14.51 -17.21 -6.67
C ILE A 202 14.12 -18.27 -7.69
N ALA A 203 14.60 -18.16 -8.92
CA ALA A 203 14.26 -19.09 -9.99
C ALA A 203 14.52 -20.59 -9.65
N PRO A 204 15.61 -20.96 -8.96
CA PRO A 204 15.84 -22.36 -8.57
C PRO A 204 14.81 -22.87 -7.55
N ARG A 205 14.32 -21.99 -6.65
CA ARG A 205 13.31 -22.36 -5.63
C ARG A 205 11.92 -22.54 -6.25
N GLU A 206 11.56 -21.70 -7.21
CA GLU A 206 10.29 -21.83 -7.96
C GLU A 206 10.26 -23.12 -8.78
N ALA A 207 11.37 -23.50 -9.40
CA ALA A 207 11.48 -24.74 -10.15
C ALA A 207 11.35 -26.01 -9.28
N VAL A 208 11.71 -25.94 -8.00
CA VAL A 208 11.52 -27.04 -7.03
C VAL A 208 10.06 -27.12 -6.57
N ASN A 209 9.40 -25.97 -6.35
CA ASN A 209 8.00 -25.90 -5.88
C ASN A 209 6.97 -26.22 -6.99
N ALA A 210 7.37 -26.20 -8.26
CA ALA A 210 6.53 -26.50 -9.41
C ALA A 210 6.50 -28.00 -9.77
N ARG A 211 7.26 -28.86 -9.05
CA ARG A 211 7.27 -30.33 -9.18
C ARG A 211 6.46 -30.96 -8.07
#